data_dcf506d0f3607d27aed6a1c2613cec4d
#
_entry.id   dcf506d0f3607d27aed6a1c2613cec4d
#
_cell.length_a   1.000
_cell.length_b   1.000
_cell.length_c   1.000
_cell.angle_alpha   90.00
_cell.angle_beta   90.00
_cell.angle_gamma   90.00
#
_symmetry.space_group_name_H-M   'P 1'
#
loop_
_entity.id
_entity.type
_entity.pdbx_description
1 polymer ?
#
loop_
_entity_poly.entity_id
_entity_poly.type
_entity_poly.pdbx_seq_one_letter_code
_entity_poly.pdbx_strand_id
1 'polypeptide(L)'
;MTIGVLILAKLYVVGTGPGDISKITAEALAALKKCEVIVGYTVYTDIIKKFLPNKKYVSTPMTKEKDRCLLAYKYAETENTAIICSGDAGVYGMAGLVIELKHLFKNVELTIIPGVTAALSGGALLGSPLTADFAVISLSDLLTPYELIQKRIRCAAQGDFVICIYNPSAKNAADI
;
A
#
# COMPACT_ATOMS: atom_id res chain seq x y z
N MET A 1 -14.55 6.41 -40.99
CA MET A 1 -14.02 7.09 -39.81
C MET A 1 -14.04 6.11 -38.66
N THR A 2 -12.91 5.47 -38.37
CA THR A 2 -12.78 4.53 -37.24
C THR A 2 -12.61 5.39 -35.99
N ILE A 3 -13.63 5.43 -35.13
CA ILE A 3 -13.53 6.06 -33.82
C ILE A 3 -12.53 5.20 -33.02
N GLY A 4 -11.28 5.65 -32.96
CA GLY A 4 -10.30 5.03 -32.09
C GLY A 4 -10.81 5.11 -30.66
N VAL A 5 -11.10 3.96 -30.06
CA VAL A 5 -11.35 3.87 -28.61
C VAL A 5 -10.08 4.37 -27.94
N LEU A 6 -10.15 5.57 -27.37
CA LEU A 6 -9.06 6.10 -26.55
C LEU A 6 -8.96 5.18 -25.31
N ILE A 7 -8.05 4.23 -25.35
CA ILE A 7 -7.75 3.41 -24.17
C ILE A 7 -7.07 4.36 -23.19
N LEU A 8 -7.83 4.86 -22.23
CA LEU A 8 -7.30 5.65 -21.14
C LEU A 8 -6.32 4.78 -20.34
N ALA A 9 -5.10 5.22 -20.22
CA ALA A 9 -4.14 4.56 -19.36
C ALA A 9 -4.61 4.60 -17.90
N LYS A 10 -4.26 3.58 -17.11
CA LYS A 10 -4.77 3.38 -15.76
C LYS A 10 -3.67 3.47 -14.71
N LEU A 11 -4.02 4.02 -13.57
CA LEU A 11 -3.21 3.92 -12.36
C LEU A 11 -3.75 2.80 -11.46
N TYR A 12 -2.92 1.80 -11.21
CA TYR A 12 -3.19 0.72 -10.27
C TYR A 12 -2.45 1.00 -8.96
N VAL A 13 -3.17 0.99 -7.83
CA VAL A 13 -2.57 1.03 -6.49
C VAL A 13 -2.53 -0.40 -5.97
N VAL A 14 -1.34 -0.99 -5.90
CA VAL A 14 -1.20 -2.43 -5.74
C VAL A 14 -0.54 -2.79 -4.41
N GLY A 15 -1.26 -3.54 -3.58
CA GLY A 15 -0.69 -4.20 -2.40
C GLY A 15 0.11 -5.44 -2.82
N THR A 16 1.41 -5.46 -2.51
CA THR A 16 2.31 -6.54 -2.93
C THR A 16 2.48 -7.66 -1.90
N GLY A 17 1.72 -7.59 -0.80
CA GLY A 17 1.83 -8.58 0.27
C GLY A 17 3.10 -8.41 1.12
N PRO A 18 3.47 -9.43 1.90
CA PRO A 18 4.52 -9.33 2.92
C PRO A 18 5.96 -9.43 2.39
N GLY A 19 6.18 -9.24 1.08
CA GLY A 19 7.52 -9.20 0.48
C GLY A 19 7.98 -10.50 -0.20
N ASP A 20 7.18 -11.55 -0.16
CA ASP A 20 7.42 -12.80 -0.89
C ASP A 20 6.46 -12.91 -2.07
N ILE A 21 6.99 -13.18 -3.27
CA ILE A 21 6.18 -13.31 -4.49
C ILE A 21 5.13 -14.42 -4.39
N SER A 22 5.39 -15.49 -3.66
CA SER A 22 4.44 -16.57 -3.45
C SER A 22 3.21 -16.15 -2.65
N LYS A 23 3.27 -14.99 -1.99
CA LYS A 23 2.21 -14.42 -1.16
C LYS A 23 1.54 -13.20 -1.80
N ILE A 24 1.95 -12.85 -3.02
CA ILE A 24 1.24 -11.83 -3.79
C ILE A 24 -0.09 -12.40 -4.30
N THR A 25 -1.14 -11.59 -4.31
CA THR A 25 -2.43 -12.05 -4.86
C THR A 25 -2.34 -12.22 -6.38
N ALA A 26 -3.13 -13.16 -6.93
CA ALA A 26 -3.16 -13.37 -8.39
C ALA A 26 -3.58 -12.09 -9.14
N GLU A 27 -4.51 -11.31 -8.56
CA GLU A 27 -4.96 -10.02 -9.11
C GLU A 27 -3.84 -8.98 -9.10
N ALA A 28 -3.09 -8.85 -7.99
CA ALA A 28 -1.95 -7.94 -7.90
C ALA A 28 -0.87 -8.28 -8.93
N LEU A 29 -0.54 -9.55 -9.08
CA LEU A 29 0.43 -10.00 -10.09
C LEU A 29 -0.05 -9.72 -11.51
N ALA A 30 -1.34 -9.96 -11.79
CA ALA A 30 -1.94 -9.69 -13.10
C ALA A 30 -1.93 -8.19 -13.43
N ALA A 31 -2.23 -7.32 -12.45
CA ALA A 31 -2.17 -5.88 -12.60
C ALA A 31 -0.73 -5.39 -12.88
N LEU A 32 0.25 -5.86 -12.11
CA LEU A 32 1.66 -5.52 -12.31
C LEU A 32 2.17 -5.95 -13.70
N LYS A 33 1.74 -7.12 -14.19
CA LYS A 33 2.09 -7.57 -15.56
C LYS A 33 1.53 -6.67 -16.65
N LYS A 34 0.36 -6.06 -16.45
CA LYS A 34 -0.29 -5.14 -17.41
C LYS A 34 0.34 -3.75 -17.44
N CYS A 35 1.09 -3.36 -16.42
CA CYS A 35 1.70 -2.04 -16.32
C CYS A 35 3.05 -1.99 -17.04
N GLU A 36 3.33 -0.89 -17.70
CA GLU A 36 4.63 -0.55 -18.28
C GLU A 36 5.56 0.06 -17.22
N VAL A 37 4.98 0.86 -16.32
CA VAL A 37 5.71 1.59 -15.27
C VAL A 37 5.31 1.09 -13.88
N ILE A 38 6.29 0.88 -13.02
CA ILE A 38 6.10 0.54 -11.61
C ILE A 38 6.78 1.59 -10.75
N VAL A 39 5.99 2.31 -9.98
CA VAL A 39 6.42 3.38 -9.06
C VAL A 39 6.36 2.85 -7.63
N GLY A 40 7.39 3.10 -6.83
CA GLY A 40 7.37 2.63 -5.45
C GLY A 40 8.52 3.14 -4.59
N TYR A 41 8.49 2.77 -3.32
CA TYR A 41 9.65 2.90 -2.45
C TYR A 41 10.76 1.96 -2.92
N THR A 42 12.02 2.41 -2.88
CA THR A 42 13.18 1.70 -3.44
C THR A 42 13.22 0.23 -3.04
N VAL A 43 13.08 -0.08 -1.76
CA VAL A 43 13.13 -1.47 -1.27
C VAL A 43 12.05 -2.35 -1.90
N TYR A 44 10.83 -1.82 -2.10
CA TYR A 44 9.73 -2.59 -2.68
C TYR A 44 9.88 -2.78 -4.18
N THR A 45 10.38 -1.75 -4.89
CA THR A 45 10.68 -1.87 -6.31
C THR A 45 11.78 -2.88 -6.56
N ASP A 46 12.82 -2.95 -5.71
CA ASP A 46 13.91 -3.91 -5.84
C ASP A 46 13.45 -5.37 -5.65
N ILE A 47 12.45 -5.59 -4.77
CA ILE A 47 11.83 -6.92 -4.61
C ILE A 47 11.09 -7.30 -5.90
N ILE A 48 10.19 -6.44 -6.39
CA ILE A 48 9.36 -6.74 -7.57
C ILE A 48 10.21 -6.88 -8.84
N LYS A 49 11.27 -6.09 -8.99
CA LYS A 49 12.17 -6.14 -10.13
C LYS A 49 12.82 -7.51 -10.34
N LYS A 50 13.03 -8.28 -9.28
CA LYS A 50 13.57 -9.65 -9.39
C LYS A 50 12.63 -10.60 -10.14
N PHE A 51 11.33 -10.32 -10.14
CA PHE A 51 10.28 -11.16 -10.74
C PHE A 51 9.75 -10.59 -12.06
N LEU A 52 9.79 -9.27 -12.20
CA LEU A 52 9.34 -8.55 -13.41
C LEU A 52 10.44 -7.64 -13.95
N PRO A 53 11.58 -8.18 -14.39
CA PRO A 53 12.78 -7.38 -14.72
C PRO A 53 12.58 -6.41 -15.90
N ASN A 54 11.65 -6.71 -16.80
CA ASN A 54 11.46 -5.97 -18.06
C ASN A 54 10.44 -4.82 -17.94
N LYS A 55 10.30 -4.20 -16.75
CA LYS A 55 9.44 -3.04 -16.50
C LYS A 55 10.28 -1.80 -16.26
N LYS A 56 9.69 -0.63 -16.50
CA LYS A 56 10.27 0.66 -16.11
C LYS A 56 10.01 0.89 -14.63
N TYR A 57 11.07 1.00 -13.84
CA TYR A 57 10.97 1.25 -12.40
C TYR A 57 11.28 2.70 -12.07
N VAL A 58 10.41 3.33 -11.27
CA VAL A 58 10.59 4.68 -10.75
C VAL A 58 10.57 4.60 -9.23
N SER A 59 11.74 4.64 -8.63
CA SER A 59 11.93 4.50 -7.19
C SER A 59 12.08 5.86 -6.53
N THR A 60 11.47 6.04 -5.35
CA THR A 60 11.63 7.23 -4.52
C THR A 60 12.03 6.81 -3.10
N PRO A 61 12.79 7.66 -2.37
CA PRO A 61 13.15 7.38 -0.98
C PRO A 61 11.94 7.46 -0.05
N MET A 62 12.13 7.08 1.21
CA MET A 62 11.16 7.26 2.28
C MET A 62 10.84 8.75 2.45
N THR A 63 9.69 9.09 3.03
CA THR A 63 9.20 10.47 3.26
C THR A 63 8.87 11.27 1.99
N LYS A 64 8.78 10.61 0.83
CA LYS A 64 8.41 11.20 -0.46
C LYS A 64 7.10 10.63 -1.00
N GLU A 65 6.15 10.33 -0.12
CA GLU A 65 4.88 9.68 -0.45
C GLU A 65 4.06 10.51 -1.44
N LYS A 66 3.93 11.83 -1.20
CA LYS A 66 3.21 12.75 -2.08
C LYS A 66 3.87 12.84 -3.46
N ASP A 67 5.19 13.01 -3.49
CA ASP A 67 5.95 13.08 -4.75
C ASP A 67 5.79 11.77 -5.54
N ARG A 68 5.83 10.63 -4.86
CA ARG A 68 5.60 9.29 -5.44
C ARG A 68 4.22 9.16 -6.07
N CYS A 69 3.16 9.64 -5.41
CA CYS A 69 1.81 9.64 -5.95
C CYS A 69 1.71 10.53 -7.20
N LEU A 70 2.25 11.74 -7.15
CA LEU A 70 2.24 12.67 -8.28
C LEU A 70 3.00 12.10 -9.49
N LEU A 71 4.16 11.46 -9.26
CA LEU A 71 4.91 10.76 -10.31
C LEU A 71 4.10 9.61 -10.92
N ALA A 72 3.44 8.79 -10.09
CA ALA A 72 2.61 7.69 -10.56
C ALA A 72 1.46 8.19 -11.44
N TYR A 73 0.76 9.24 -11.04
CA TYR A 73 -0.29 9.85 -11.85
C TYR A 73 0.24 10.41 -13.16
N LYS A 74 1.39 11.11 -13.15
CA LYS A 74 1.99 11.67 -14.34
C LYS A 74 2.34 10.60 -15.39
N TYR A 75 2.85 9.45 -14.96
CA TYR A 75 3.05 8.32 -15.88
C TYR A 75 1.73 7.73 -16.35
N ALA A 76 0.74 7.65 -15.47
CA ALA A 76 -0.58 7.10 -15.80
C ALA A 76 -1.41 7.96 -16.76
N GLU A 77 -0.96 9.15 -17.14
CA GLU A 77 -1.58 9.93 -18.23
C GLU A 77 -1.36 9.31 -19.60
N THR A 78 -0.30 8.51 -19.78
CA THR A 78 0.11 7.94 -21.08
C THR A 78 0.35 6.43 -21.05
N GLU A 79 0.69 5.84 -19.91
CA GLU A 79 1.10 4.44 -19.78
C GLU A 79 0.38 3.79 -18.59
N ASN A 80 -0.04 2.52 -18.71
CA ASN A 80 -0.54 1.80 -17.54
C ASN A 80 0.55 1.76 -16.47
N THR A 81 0.24 2.32 -15.31
CA THR A 81 1.20 2.53 -14.24
C THR A 81 0.72 1.86 -12.96
N ALA A 82 1.60 1.18 -12.26
CA ALA A 82 1.34 0.71 -10.90
C ALA A 82 2.10 1.56 -9.88
N ILE A 83 1.43 1.96 -8.80
CA ILE A 83 2.10 2.40 -7.57
C ILE A 83 2.00 1.26 -6.56
N ILE A 84 3.14 0.77 -6.07
CA ILE A 84 3.20 -0.41 -5.22
C ILE A 84 3.35 -0.05 -3.74
N CYS A 85 2.67 -0.85 -2.90
CA CYS A 85 2.73 -0.79 -1.44
C CYS A 85 3.12 -2.16 -0.89
N SER A 86 3.92 -2.21 0.16
CA SER A 86 4.08 -3.43 0.95
C SER A 86 2.77 -3.76 1.68
N GLY A 87 2.47 -5.02 1.89
CA GLY A 87 1.23 -5.46 2.51
C GLY A 87 0.02 -5.15 1.64
N ASP A 88 -0.94 -4.43 2.19
CA ASP A 88 -2.18 -3.99 1.53
C ASP A 88 -2.13 -2.52 1.16
N ALA A 89 -2.73 -2.15 0.04
CA ALA A 89 -2.76 -0.78 -0.45
C ALA A 89 -3.59 0.17 0.44
N GLY A 90 -4.63 -0.35 1.12
CA GLY A 90 -5.55 0.41 1.97
C GLY A 90 -5.19 0.37 3.45
N VAL A 91 -4.42 -0.62 3.92
CA VAL A 91 -4.03 -0.73 5.32
C VAL A 91 -2.68 -0.03 5.55
N TYR A 92 -2.74 1.25 5.94
CA TYR A 92 -1.58 2.15 6.06
C TYR A 92 -0.68 2.21 4.82
N GLY A 93 -1.28 1.88 3.66
CA GLY A 93 -0.64 1.97 2.35
C GLY A 93 -0.88 3.32 1.66
N MET A 94 -0.64 3.35 0.35
CA MET A 94 -0.70 4.59 -0.43
C MET A 94 -2.11 4.92 -0.97
N ALA A 95 -3.10 4.01 -0.85
CA ALA A 95 -4.41 4.17 -1.49
C ALA A 95 -5.12 5.46 -1.05
N GLY A 96 -5.10 5.79 0.24
CA GLY A 96 -5.72 7.01 0.75
C GLY A 96 -5.16 8.28 0.10
N LEU A 97 -3.83 8.41 0.06
CA LEU A 97 -3.16 9.57 -0.53
C LEU A 97 -3.36 9.64 -2.06
N VAL A 98 -3.35 8.50 -2.74
CA VAL A 98 -3.64 8.44 -4.18
C VAL A 98 -5.07 8.89 -4.47
N ILE A 99 -6.06 8.44 -3.69
CA ILE A 99 -7.46 8.87 -3.82
C ILE A 99 -7.60 10.38 -3.57
N GLU A 100 -6.95 10.91 -2.55
CA GLU A 100 -6.97 12.34 -2.23
C GLU A 100 -6.48 13.20 -3.41
N LEU A 101 -5.43 12.75 -4.10
CA LEU A 101 -4.85 13.48 -5.23
C LEU A 101 -5.58 13.26 -6.56
N LYS A 102 -6.55 12.34 -6.62
CA LYS A 102 -7.27 11.97 -7.88
C LYS A 102 -7.92 13.17 -8.57
N HIS A 103 -8.38 14.17 -7.80
CA HIS A 103 -9.04 15.35 -8.34
C HIS A 103 -8.13 16.20 -9.26
N LEU A 104 -6.80 16.08 -9.13
CA LEU A 104 -5.82 16.74 -9.99
C LEU A 104 -5.64 16.04 -11.35
N PHE A 105 -6.03 14.77 -11.46
CA PHE A 105 -5.79 13.89 -12.63
C PHE A 105 -7.09 13.25 -13.11
N LYS A 106 -8.04 14.07 -13.55
CA LYS A 106 -9.41 13.65 -13.86
C LYS A 106 -9.50 12.55 -14.93
N ASN A 107 -8.58 12.57 -15.90
CA ASN A 107 -8.58 11.64 -17.04
C ASN A 107 -7.87 10.31 -16.76
N VAL A 108 -7.24 10.12 -15.59
CA VAL A 108 -6.59 8.87 -15.22
C VAL A 108 -7.62 7.97 -14.52
N GLU A 109 -7.86 6.79 -15.05
CA GLU A 109 -8.68 5.78 -14.35
C GLU A 109 -7.88 5.17 -13.20
N LEU A 110 -8.49 5.05 -12.01
CA LEU A 110 -7.86 4.54 -10.81
C LEU A 110 -8.46 3.20 -10.41
N THR A 111 -7.61 2.21 -10.14
CA THR A 111 -7.99 0.90 -9.59
C THR A 111 -7.13 0.58 -8.39
N ILE A 112 -7.77 0.18 -7.28
CA ILE A 112 -7.07 -0.24 -6.06
C ILE A 112 -7.13 -1.77 -5.99
N ILE A 113 -5.96 -2.39 -5.85
CA ILE A 113 -5.80 -3.84 -5.78
C ILE A 113 -5.30 -4.21 -4.37
N PRO A 114 -6.06 -5.00 -3.61
CA PRO A 114 -5.67 -5.37 -2.26
C PRO A 114 -4.48 -6.34 -2.25
N GLY A 115 -3.76 -6.35 -1.14
CA GLY A 115 -2.70 -7.29 -0.85
C GLY A 115 -2.85 -7.93 0.53
N VAL A 116 -2.04 -8.93 0.82
CA VAL A 116 -2.04 -9.55 2.15
C VAL A 116 -1.30 -8.64 3.13
N THR A 117 -2.05 -8.02 4.05
CA THR A 117 -1.49 -7.13 5.07
C THR A 117 -0.68 -7.89 6.12
N ALA A 118 0.26 -7.21 6.77
CA ALA A 118 1.14 -7.79 7.80
C ALA A 118 0.35 -8.42 8.97
N ALA A 119 -0.80 -7.88 9.35
CA ALA A 119 -1.65 -8.48 10.39
C ALA A 119 -2.02 -9.92 10.03
N LEU A 120 -2.52 -10.15 8.82
CA LEU A 120 -2.95 -11.48 8.39
C LEU A 120 -1.76 -12.42 8.17
N SER A 121 -0.69 -11.94 7.52
CA SER A 121 0.49 -12.77 7.25
C SER A 121 1.27 -13.10 8.52
N GLY A 122 1.38 -12.17 9.46
CA GLY A 122 2.00 -12.38 10.77
C GLY A 122 1.12 -13.26 11.67
N GLY A 123 -0.19 -13.01 11.67
CA GLY A 123 -1.15 -13.84 12.42
C GLY A 123 -1.08 -15.32 12.04
N ALA A 124 -0.95 -15.63 10.75
CA ALA A 124 -0.80 -17.00 10.28
C ALA A 124 0.47 -17.68 10.84
N LEU A 125 1.56 -16.94 11.00
CA LEU A 125 2.83 -17.45 11.58
C LEU A 125 2.75 -17.63 13.09
N LEU A 126 1.89 -16.86 13.77
CA LEU A 126 1.72 -16.86 15.23
C LEU A 126 0.61 -17.79 15.72
N GLY A 127 0.14 -18.73 14.91
CA GLY A 127 -0.91 -19.67 15.30
C GLY A 127 -2.32 -19.09 15.16
N SER A 128 -2.52 -18.14 14.25
CA SER A 128 -3.83 -17.56 13.90
C SER A 128 -4.60 -16.91 15.06
N PRO A 129 -3.99 -15.97 15.81
CA PRO A 129 -4.64 -15.29 16.94
C PRO A 129 -5.82 -14.40 16.53
N LEU A 130 -6.02 -14.16 15.22
CA LEU A 130 -7.07 -13.31 14.66
C LEU A 130 -8.38 -14.06 14.37
N THR A 131 -8.66 -15.12 15.12
CA THR A 131 -9.92 -15.88 15.00
C THR A 131 -11.08 -15.21 15.71
N ALA A 132 -10.79 -14.20 16.56
CA ALA A 132 -11.77 -13.33 17.22
C ALA A 132 -11.66 -11.90 16.65
N ASP A 133 -12.38 -10.96 17.26
CA ASP A 133 -12.34 -9.55 16.86
C ASP A 133 -10.95 -8.96 17.04
N PHE A 134 -10.49 -8.16 16.07
CA PHE A 134 -9.19 -7.53 16.15
C PHE A 134 -9.19 -6.07 15.71
N ALA A 135 -8.31 -5.29 16.30
CA ALA A 135 -8.09 -3.89 15.97
C ALA A 135 -6.72 -3.70 15.31
N VAL A 136 -6.66 -2.89 14.27
CA VAL A 136 -5.42 -2.50 13.59
C VAL A 136 -5.08 -1.07 13.98
N ILE A 137 -3.94 -0.86 14.66
CA ILE A 137 -3.56 0.44 15.23
C ILE A 137 -2.13 0.81 14.79
N SER A 138 -1.97 2.00 14.21
CA SER A 138 -0.66 2.55 13.88
C SER A 138 -0.11 3.35 15.06
N LEU A 139 1.16 3.13 15.38
CA LEU A 139 1.91 3.92 16.39
C LEU A 139 2.56 5.17 15.78
N SER A 140 2.37 5.45 14.50
CA SER A 140 2.90 6.66 13.89
C SER A 140 2.18 7.90 14.43
N ASP A 141 2.94 8.80 15.06
CA ASP A 141 2.49 10.07 15.60
C ASP A 141 2.68 11.26 14.65
N LEU A 142 3.09 10.99 13.42
CA LEU A 142 3.34 12.03 12.41
C LEU A 142 2.06 12.84 12.05
N LEU A 143 0.91 12.15 11.99
CA LEU A 143 -0.37 12.75 11.64
C LEU A 143 -1.45 12.52 12.70
N THR A 144 -1.14 11.75 13.75
CA THR A 144 -2.09 11.37 14.80
C THR A 144 -1.51 11.72 16.16
N PRO A 145 -2.18 12.55 17.00
CA PRO A 145 -1.72 12.85 18.34
C PRO A 145 -1.48 11.58 19.16
N TYR A 146 -0.40 11.55 19.94
CA TYR A 146 0.00 10.38 20.72
C TYR A 146 -1.09 9.96 21.73
N GLU A 147 -1.75 10.90 22.37
CA GLU A 147 -2.84 10.65 23.32
C GLU A 147 -4.01 9.91 22.64
N LEU A 148 -4.25 10.19 21.35
CA LEU A 148 -5.29 9.48 20.58
C LEU A 148 -4.86 8.05 20.27
N ILE A 149 -3.58 7.81 19.99
CA ILE A 149 -3.03 6.46 19.81
C ILE A 149 -3.20 5.65 21.09
N GLN A 150 -2.78 6.20 22.24
CA GLN A 150 -2.96 5.56 23.54
C GLN A 150 -4.43 5.27 23.85
N LYS A 151 -5.33 6.23 23.57
CA LYS A 151 -6.77 6.03 23.75
C LYS A 151 -7.28 4.84 22.92
N ARG A 152 -6.90 4.74 21.66
CA ARG A 152 -7.28 3.63 20.77
C ARG A 152 -6.82 2.28 21.31
N ILE A 153 -5.57 2.20 21.80
CA ILE A 153 -5.02 0.98 22.40
C ILE A 153 -5.82 0.59 23.65
N ARG A 154 -6.08 1.53 24.57
CA ARG A 154 -6.87 1.26 25.77
C ARG A 154 -8.30 0.80 25.45
N CYS A 155 -8.96 1.43 24.48
CA CYS A 155 -10.31 1.04 24.08
C CYS A 155 -10.34 -0.37 23.46
N ALA A 156 -9.35 -0.71 22.65
CA ALA A 156 -9.24 -2.04 22.06
C ALA A 156 -8.97 -3.10 23.15
N ALA A 157 -8.08 -2.82 24.11
CA ALA A 157 -7.80 -3.71 25.23
C ALA A 157 -9.01 -3.89 26.17
N GLN A 158 -9.77 -2.81 26.44
CA GLN A 158 -11.00 -2.89 27.23
C GLN A 158 -12.11 -3.68 26.54
N GLY A 159 -12.12 -3.68 25.20
CA GLY A 159 -13.05 -4.48 24.38
C GLY A 159 -12.59 -5.91 24.14
N ASP A 160 -11.49 -6.35 24.75
CA ASP A 160 -10.89 -7.68 24.57
C ASP A 160 -10.51 -8.01 23.11
N PHE A 161 -10.16 -6.97 22.31
CA PHE A 161 -9.70 -7.16 20.95
C PHE A 161 -8.26 -7.66 20.89
N VAL A 162 -7.96 -8.53 19.93
CA VAL A 162 -6.58 -8.77 19.50
C VAL A 162 -6.04 -7.51 18.84
N ILE A 163 -4.87 -6.99 19.27
CA ILE A 163 -4.34 -5.72 18.77
C ILE A 163 -3.18 -5.97 17.81
N CYS A 164 -3.36 -5.56 16.54
CA CYS A 164 -2.32 -5.57 15.51
C CYS A 164 -1.65 -4.19 15.46
N ILE A 165 -0.41 -4.11 15.93
CA ILE A 165 0.35 -2.86 15.99
C ILE A 165 1.16 -2.67 14.72
N TYR A 166 1.03 -1.49 14.09
CA TYR A 166 1.75 -1.07 12.89
C TYR A 166 2.65 0.14 13.16
N ASN A 167 3.66 0.30 12.33
CA ASN A 167 4.56 1.45 12.31
C ASN A 167 5.18 1.76 13.70
N PRO A 168 5.78 0.76 14.38
CA PRO A 168 6.47 1.04 15.64
C PRO A 168 7.62 1.99 15.36
N SER A 169 7.68 3.13 16.08
CA SER A 169 8.85 4.02 16.04
C SER A 169 9.73 3.75 17.23
N ALA A 170 11.04 3.88 17.07
CA ALA A 170 11.99 3.73 18.16
C ALA A 170 11.80 4.77 19.29
N LYS A 171 11.13 5.90 19.00
CA LYS A 171 10.86 6.95 20.00
C LYS A 171 9.72 6.60 20.95
N ASN A 172 8.73 5.83 20.49
CA ASN A 172 7.51 5.56 21.28
C ASN A 172 7.42 4.11 21.76
N ALA A 173 8.34 3.24 21.33
CA ALA A 173 8.35 1.83 21.73
C ALA A 173 8.73 1.60 23.21
N ALA A 174 9.34 2.59 23.86
CA ALA A 174 9.72 2.51 25.28
C ALA A 174 8.58 2.91 26.24
N ASP A 175 7.52 3.55 25.73
CA ASP A 175 6.43 4.15 26.53
C ASP A 175 5.11 3.35 26.40
N ILE A 176 5.13 2.19 25.72
CA ILE A 176 4.01 1.27 25.51
C ILE A 176 4.28 -0.05 26.25
#